data_448c673b36b22e2be6c85bc4444dc4f8
#
_entry.id   448c673b36b22e2be6c85bc4444dc4f8
#
_cell.length_a   1.000
_cell.length_b   1.000
_cell.length_c   1.000
_cell.angle_alpha   90.00
_cell.angle_beta   90.00
_cell.angle_gamma   90.00
#
_symmetry.space_group_name_H-M   'P 1'
#
loop_
_entity.id
_entity.type
_entity.pdbx_description
1 polymer ?
#
loop_
_entity_poly.entity_id
_entity_poly.type
_entity_poly.pdbx_seq_one_letter_code
_entity_poly.pdbx_strand_id
1 'polypeptide(L)'
;MTSETLQPQQSWDADRYQSQHSFVWQYGAALIDLLNPQPGEHILDLGCGTGQLTNTLAETGATVSGIDANANMINAAQRQYPQLSFAVADACNFQVDYPVDSIFSNAVLHWVKPPERAVQAVARALNPGGKFVAEFGGKGNVQKIVGAVETVRQQGNLSPWYFPSISEYAQLLERHGLEVTFVALIDRPTPLDDGDRGLANWLKMFGSQLLAGLSPNDTETVLRRVEAHLRPQMYDGHQWTADYRRLRVVAVKQTH
;
A
#
# COMPACT_ATOMS: atom_id res chain seq x y z
N MET A 1 28.20 -5.29 16.33
CA MET A 1 26.77 -5.65 16.58
C MET A 1 26.01 -4.33 16.69
N THR A 2 25.54 -3.83 15.59
CA THR A 2 24.70 -2.63 15.53
C THR A 2 23.26 -3.08 15.71
N SER A 3 22.63 -2.68 16.83
CA SER A 3 21.21 -2.91 17.08
C SER A 3 20.40 -2.17 16.00
N GLU A 4 19.84 -2.88 15.04
CA GLU A 4 18.78 -2.35 14.17
C GLU A 4 17.59 -2.02 15.08
N THR A 5 17.36 -0.74 15.28
CA THR A 5 16.16 -0.23 15.94
C THR A 5 14.97 -0.56 15.01
N LEU A 6 14.19 -1.58 15.39
CA LEU A 6 12.90 -1.87 14.77
C LEU A 6 12.05 -0.59 14.87
N GLN A 7 11.69 -0.03 13.72
CA GLN A 7 10.75 1.08 13.68
C GLN A 7 9.40 0.60 14.24
N PRO A 8 8.65 1.43 14.97
CA PRO A 8 7.37 1.03 15.52
C PRO A 8 6.44 0.64 14.35
N GLN A 9 6.03 -0.62 14.32
CA GLN A 9 5.02 -1.11 13.38
C GLN A 9 3.73 -0.31 13.60
N GLN A 10 3.17 0.23 12.52
CA GLN A 10 1.87 0.89 12.56
C GLN A 10 0.82 -0.14 12.98
N SER A 11 0.14 0.10 14.12
CA SER A 11 -0.95 -0.77 14.55
C SER A 11 -2.19 -0.47 13.71
N TRP A 12 -2.57 -1.41 12.84
CA TRP A 12 -3.80 -1.33 12.06
C TRP A 12 -4.95 -1.94 12.83
N ASP A 13 -6.04 -1.17 12.97
CA ASP A 13 -7.33 -1.65 13.47
C ASP A 13 -8.10 -2.25 12.28
N ALA A 14 -8.18 -3.59 12.23
CA ALA A 14 -8.78 -4.33 11.11
C ALA A 14 -10.26 -4.00 10.90
N ASP A 15 -11.02 -3.85 11.98
CA ASP A 15 -12.47 -3.56 11.92
C ASP A 15 -12.74 -2.16 11.37
N ARG A 16 -11.93 -1.19 11.80
CA ARG A 16 -12.00 0.19 11.32
C ARG A 16 -11.51 0.33 9.89
N TYR A 17 -10.47 -0.42 9.52
CA TYR A 17 -9.96 -0.45 8.14
C TYR A 17 -11.02 -1.00 7.18
N GLN A 18 -11.71 -2.07 7.56
CA GLN A 18 -12.71 -2.73 6.73
C GLN A 18 -13.96 -1.88 6.48
N SER A 19 -14.42 -1.12 7.50
CA SER A 19 -15.65 -0.33 7.43
C SER A 19 -15.48 1.02 6.72
N GLN A 20 -14.26 1.62 6.74
CA GLN A 20 -14.03 2.99 6.30
C GLN A 20 -13.18 3.12 5.03
N HIS A 21 -12.66 2.01 4.45
CA HIS A 21 -11.76 2.06 3.30
C HIS A 21 -12.10 1.08 2.17
N SER A 22 -13.41 0.88 1.96
CA SER A 22 -13.92 0.07 0.84
C SER A 22 -13.37 0.51 -0.54
N PHE A 23 -12.99 1.78 -0.70
CA PHE A 23 -12.39 2.28 -1.94
C PHE A 23 -11.03 1.64 -2.26
N VAL A 24 -10.26 1.16 -1.27
CA VAL A 24 -8.93 0.54 -1.51
C VAL A 24 -9.07 -0.74 -2.33
N TRP A 25 -10.06 -1.58 -2.02
CA TRP A 25 -10.28 -2.83 -2.76
C TRP A 25 -11.12 -2.62 -4.03
N GLN A 26 -12.00 -1.59 -4.10
CA GLN A 26 -12.74 -1.26 -5.32
C GLN A 26 -11.81 -0.88 -6.48
N TYR A 27 -10.70 -0.17 -6.20
CA TYR A 27 -9.68 0.14 -7.19
C TYR A 27 -8.76 -1.06 -7.50
N GLY A 28 -8.74 -2.08 -6.66
CA GLY A 28 -7.99 -3.31 -6.87
C GLY A 28 -8.49 -4.14 -8.05
N ALA A 29 -9.79 -4.05 -8.41
CA ALA A 29 -10.35 -4.79 -9.53
C ALA A 29 -9.61 -4.50 -10.85
N ALA A 30 -9.37 -3.22 -11.17
CA ALA A 30 -8.65 -2.83 -12.38
C ALA A 30 -7.16 -3.29 -12.36
N LEU A 31 -6.60 -3.58 -11.20
CA LEU A 31 -5.26 -4.15 -11.07
C LEU A 31 -5.29 -5.67 -11.30
N ILE A 32 -6.37 -6.34 -10.90
CA ILE A 32 -6.61 -7.77 -11.21
C ILE A 32 -6.73 -7.97 -12.72
N ASP A 33 -7.40 -7.06 -13.45
CA ASP A 33 -7.48 -7.12 -14.91
C ASP A 33 -6.09 -7.07 -15.56
N LEU A 34 -5.17 -6.26 -15.03
CA LEU A 34 -3.78 -6.20 -15.50
C LEU A 34 -2.98 -7.46 -15.17
N LEU A 35 -3.25 -8.08 -14.03
CA LEU A 35 -2.65 -9.36 -13.69
C LEU A 35 -3.15 -10.44 -14.66
N ASN A 36 -4.44 -10.41 -15.02
CA ASN A 36 -5.11 -11.39 -15.89
C ASN A 36 -4.88 -12.83 -15.39
N PRO A 37 -5.33 -13.16 -14.15
CA PRO A 37 -5.07 -14.46 -13.55
C PRO A 37 -5.71 -15.58 -14.36
N GLN A 38 -4.99 -16.70 -14.52
CA GLN A 38 -5.50 -17.87 -15.21
C GLN A 38 -5.83 -19.00 -14.23
N PRO A 39 -6.84 -19.84 -14.51
CA PRO A 39 -7.12 -21.01 -13.69
C PRO A 39 -5.87 -21.90 -13.53
N GLY A 40 -5.58 -22.29 -12.28
CA GLY A 40 -4.44 -23.11 -11.94
C GLY A 40 -3.12 -22.36 -11.72
N GLU A 41 -3.03 -21.04 -12.02
CA GLU A 41 -1.87 -20.23 -11.64
C GLU A 41 -1.70 -20.16 -10.12
N HIS A 42 -0.46 -20.20 -9.66
CA HIS A 42 -0.10 -19.93 -8.27
C HIS A 42 0.19 -18.44 -8.09
N ILE A 43 -0.61 -17.77 -7.30
CA ILE A 43 -0.52 -16.31 -7.08
C ILE A 43 -0.27 -16.01 -5.60
N LEU A 44 0.69 -15.13 -5.34
CA LEU A 44 0.92 -14.56 -4.01
C LEU A 44 0.36 -13.14 -3.95
N ASP A 45 -0.56 -12.89 -3.00
CA ASP A 45 -1.03 -11.55 -2.64
C ASP A 45 -0.14 -10.99 -1.53
N LEU A 46 0.75 -10.06 -1.90
CA LEU A 46 1.74 -9.43 -1.04
C LEU A 46 1.16 -8.19 -0.35
N GLY A 47 0.94 -8.28 0.96
CA GLY A 47 0.24 -7.28 1.78
C GLY A 47 -1.28 -7.44 1.65
N CYS A 48 -1.76 -8.66 1.82
CA CYS A 48 -3.15 -9.06 1.56
C CYS A 48 -4.19 -8.42 2.51
N GLY A 49 -3.74 -7.80 3.60
CA GLY A 49 -4.63 -7.22 4.61
C GLY A 49 -5.64 -8.24 5.14
N THR A 50 -6.93 -7.92 5.07
CA THR A 50 -8.04 -8.78 5.51
C THR A 50 -8.55 -9.75 4.44
N GLY A 51 -7.85 -9.88 3.29
CA GLY A 51 -8.00 -10.97 2.33
C GLY A 51 -9.05 -10.77 1.23
N GLN A 52 -9.70 -9.61 1.10
CA GLN A 52 -10.74 -9.40 0.09
C GLN A 52 -10.23 -9.58 -1.34
N LEU A 53 -9.11 -8.96 -1.70
CA LEU A 53 -8.52 -9.10 -3.04
C LEU A 53 -7.96 -10.51 -3.25
N THR A 54 -7.41 -11.14 -2.19
CA THR A 54 -6.98 -12.54 -2.23
C THR A 54 -8.14 -13.46 -2.62
N ASN A 55 -9.33 -13.24 -2.03
CA ASN A 55 -10.53 -14.01 -2.38
C ASN A 55 -10.98 -13.72 -3.81
N THR A 56 -11.00 -12.46 -4.24
CA THR A 56 -11.36 -12.12 -5.62
C THR A 56 -10.41 -12.75 -6.64
N LEU A 57 -9.11 -12.81 -6.34
CA LEU A 57 -8.13 -13.53 -7.16
C LEU A 57 -8.42 -15.03 -7.19
N ALA A 58 -8.78 -15.66 -6.06
CA ALA A 58 -9.11 -17.08 -6.01
C ALA A 58 -10.39 -17.44 -6.79
N GLU A 59 -11.36 -16.52 -6.87
CA GLU A 59 -12.60 -16.71 -7.65
C GLU A 59 -12.33 -16.85 -9.17
N THR A 60 -11.14 -16.46 -9.65
CA THR A 60 -10.73 -16.68 -11.06
C THR A 60 -10.33 -18.13 -11.37
N GLY A 61 -10.23 -19.00 -10.34
CA GLY A 61 -9.74 -20.36 -10.46
C GLY A 61 -8.23 -20.51 -10.23
N ALA A 62 -7.53 -19.43 -9.85
CA ALA A 62 -6.13 -19.47 -9.44
C ALA A 62 -5.97 -20.05 -8.01
N THR A 63 -4.82 -20.64 -7.72
CA THR A 63 -4.40 -21.01 -6.37
C THR A 63 -3.74 -19.83 -5.71
N VAL A 64 -4.40 -19.19 -4.74
CA VAL A 64 -3.93 -17.93 -4.16
C VAL A 64 -3.56 -18.10 -2.69
N SER A 65 -2.43 -17.52 -2.32
CA SER A 65 -2.03 -17.34 -0.92
C SER A 65 -1.80 -15.86 -0.62
N GLY A 66 -2.07 -15.44 0.62
CA GLY A 66 -1.88 -14.06 1.06
C GLY A 66 -0.85 -13.96 2.18
N ILE A 67 -0.02 -12.93 2.14
CA ILE A 67 0.87 -12.58 3.25
C ILE A 67 0.71 -11.12 3.64
N ASP A 68 0.82 -10.84 4.94
CA ASP A 68 0.82 -9.50 5.50
C ASP A 68 1.72 -9.47 6.74
N ALA A 69 2.36 -8.32 7.00
CA ALA A 69 3.21 -8.16 8.19
C ALA A 69 2.39 -8.04 9.49
N ASN A 70 1.10 -7.71 9.39
CA ASN A 70 0.23 -7.49 10.55
C ASN A 70 -0.57 -8.76 10.90
N ALA A 71 -0.25 -9.35 12.06
CA ALA A 71 -0.93 -10.55 12.53
C ALA A 71 -2.45 -10.38 12.74
N ASN A 72 -2.93 -9.17 13.10
CA ASN A 72 -4.37 -8.93 13.26
C ASN A 72 -5.10 -8.98 11.92
N MET A 73 -4.47 -8.45 10.85
CA MET A 73 -4.98 -8.55 9.49
C MET A 73 -5.07 -10.01 9.03
N ILE A 74 -4.01 -10.78 9.24
CA ILE A 74 -3.98 -12.22 8.90
C ILE A 74 -5.04 -13.00 9.69
N ASN A 75 -5.18 -12.76 10.99
CA ASN A 75 -6.22 -13.39 11.79
C ASN A 75 -7.64 -13.06 11.29
N ALA A 76 -7.87 -11.84 10.82
CA ALA A 76 -9.14 -11.43 10.22
C ALA A 76 -9.35 -12.13 8.87
N ALA A 77 -8.34 -12.18 8.00
CA ALA A 77 -8.38 -12.86 6.72
C ALA A 77 -8.70 -14.36 6.87
N GLN A 78 -8.03 -15.05 7.78
CA GLN A 78 -8.25 -16.48 8.06
C GLN A 78 -9.67 -16.77 8.58
N ARG A 79 -10.23 -15.87 9.41
CA ARG A 79 -11.63 -16.02 9.86
C ARG A 79 -12.63 -15.80 8.75
N GLN A 80 -12.37 -14.83 7.86
CA GLN A 80 -13.29 -14.44 6.79
C GLN A 80 -13.23 -15.39 5.60
N TYR A 81 -12.04 -15.93 5.30
CA TYR A 81 -11.78 -16.80 4.14
C TYR A 81 -11.01 -18.07 4.56
N PRO A 82 -11.63 -18.96 5.37
CA PRO A 82 -10.94 -20.12 5.94
C PRO A 82 -10.48 -21.15 4.89
N GLN A 83 -10.97 -21.05 3.64
CA GLN A 83 -10.56 -21.88 2.52
C GLN A 83 -9.24 -21.42 1.86
N LEU A 84 -8.76 -20.21 2.16
CA LEU A 84 -7.53 -19.66 1.60
C LEU A 84 -6.36 -19.75 2.59
N SER A 85 -5.15 -19.74 2.05
CA SER A 85 -3.93 -19.77 2.85
C SER A 85 -3.44 -18.36 3.14
N PHE A 86 -3.24 -18.02 4.43
CA PHE A 86 -2.72 -16.74 4.88
C PHE A 86 -1.60 -16.93 5.89
N ALA A 87 -0.53 -16.14 5.78
CA ALA A 87 0.59 -16.18 6.70
C ALA A 87 1.11 -14.78 7.07
N VAL A 88 1.61 -14.64 8.30
CA VAL A 88 2.31 -13.41 8.72
C VAL A 88 3.72 -13.45 8.14
N ALA A 89 4.05 -12.46 7.28
CA ALA A 89 5.38 -12.34 6.71
C ALA A 89 5.71 -10.89 6.34
N ASP A 90 7.00 -10.54 6.42
CA ASP A 90 7.52 -9.23 6.03
C ASP A 90 7.86 -9.23 4.52
N ALA A 91 7.36 -8.23 3.80
CA ALA A 91 7.62 -8.04 2.38
C ALA A 91 9.12 -7.97 2.02
N CYS A 92 9.99 -7.61 2.97
CA CYS A 92 11.43 -7.53 2.76
C CYS A 92 12.16 -8.88 2.80
N ASN A 93 11.56 -9.94 3.36
CA ASN A 93 12.26 -11.20 3.57
C ASN A 93 11.39 -12.46 3.52
N PHE A 94 10.16 -12.34 3.00
CA PHE A 94 9.30 -13.52 2.86
C PHE A 94 9.94 -14.61 1.97
N GLN A 95 9.53 -15.83 2.25
CA GLN A 95 9.90 -17.00 1.49
C GLN A 95 8.62 -17.74 1.06
N VAL A 96 8.71 -18.42 -0.07
CA VAL A 96 7.68 -19.31 -0.59
C VAL A 96 8.27 -20.72 -0.69
N ASP A 97 7.46 -21.74 -0.43
CA ASP A 97 7.93 -23.14 -0.53
C ASP A 97 8.28 -23.52 -1.98
N TYR A 98 7.53 -22.97 -2.92
CA TYR A 98 7.75 -23.11 -4.36
C TYR A 98 7.57 -21.75 -5.05
N PRO A 99 8.37 -21.43 -6.08
CA PRO A 99 8.16 -20.22 -6.85
C PRO A 99 6.75 -20.12 -7.42
N VAL A 100 6.22 -18.88 -7.46
CA VAL A 100 4.85 -18.60 -7.91
C VAL A 100 4.85 -18.01 -9.33
N ASP A 101 3.70 -18.15 -10.02
CA ASP A 101 3.54 -17.64 -11.39
C ASP A 101 3.30 -16.13 -11.41
N SER A 102 2.67 -15.62 -10.36
CA SER A 102 2.42 -14.19 -10.26
C SER A 102 2.46 -13.69 -8.80
N ILE A 103 2.90 -12.45 -8.63
CA ILE A 103 2.79 -11.71 -7.36
C ILE A 103 1.95 -10.46 -7.61
N PHE A 104 0.91 -10.31 -6.80
CA PHE A 104 0.01 -9.18 -6.76
C PHE A 104 0.28 -8.34 -5.50
N SER A 105 0.23 -7.01 -5.60
CA SER A 105 0.33 -6.14 -4.42
C SER A 105 -0.44 -4.84 -4.60
N ASN A 106 -1.37 -4.53 -3.71
CA ASN A 106 -2.17 -3.32 -3.77
C ASN A 106 -2.06 -2.49 -2.49
N ALA A 107 -1.66 -1.22 -2.60
CA ALA A 107 -1.57 -0.22 -1.54
C ALA A 107 -0.59 -0.54 -0.38
N VAL A 108 0.44 -1.32 -0.62
CA VAL A 108 1.39 -1.84 0.39
C VAL A 108 2.78 -1.24 0.28
N LEU A 109 3.39 -1.26 -0.90
CA LEU A 109 4.84 -1.08 -1.07
C LEU A 109 5.38 0.29 -0.69
N HIS A 110 4.53 1.30 -0.60
CA HIS A 110 4.94 2.61 -0.08
C HIS A 110 5.18 2.63 1.44
N TRP A 111 4.76 1.61 2.17
CA TRP A 111 5.04 1.40 3.59
C TRP A 111 6.35 0.64 3.83
N VAL A 112 6.86 -0.06 2.79
CA VAL A 112 7.97 -1.01 2.91
C VAL A 112 9.32 -0.31 2.71
N LYS A 113 10.19 -0.40 3.71
CA LYS A 113 11.55 0.15 3.65
C LYS A 113 12.55 -0.85 4.23
N PRO A 114 13.70 -1.05 3.58
CA PRO A 114 14.10 -0.49 2.30
C PRO A 114 13.39 -1.18 1.12
N PRO A 115 12.95 -0.44 0.09
CA PRO A 115 12.17 -0.97 -1.04
C PRO A 115 12.94 -2.02 -1.85
N GLU A 116 14.25 -1.93 -1.89
CA GLU A 116 15.12 -2.87 -2.60
C GLU A 116 15.00 -4.30 -2.07
N ARG A 117 14.88 -4.48 -0.73
CA ARG A 117 14.69 -5.81 -0.14
C ARG A 117 13.37 -6.45 -0.57
N ALA A 118 12.30 -5.66 -0.67
CA ALA A 118 11.01 -6.15 -1.15
C ALA A 118 11.11 -6.59 -2.61
N VAL A 119 11.74 -5.79 -3.47
CA VAL A 119 11.94 -6.15 -4.89
C VAL A 119 12.80 -7.41 -5.04
N GLN A 120 13.86 -7.55 -4.23
CA GLN A 120 14.67 -8.77 -4.20
C GLN A 120 13.86 -10.00 -3.76
N ALA A 121 12.99 -9.86 -2.75
CA ALA A 121 12.14 -10.96 -2.30
C ALA A 121 11.13 -11.35 -3.37
N VAL A 122 10.50 -10.38 -4.05
CA VAL A 122 9.61 -10.60 -5.21
C VAL A 122 10.35 -11.34 -6.32
N ALA A 123 11.54 -10.87 -6.72
CA ALA A 123 12.32 -11.50 -7.79
C ALA A 123 12.70 -12.95 -7.47
N ARG A 124 13.03 -13.26 -6.19
CA ARG A 124 13.32 -14.63 -5.77
C ARG A 124 12.10 -15.55 -5.84
N ALA A 125 10.94 -15.03 -5.43
CA ALA A 125 9.73 -15.82 -5.29
C ALA A 125 9.01 -16.12 -6.60
N LEU A 126 9.27 -15.37 -7.68
CA LEU A 126 8.65 -15.59 -8.99
C LEU A 126 9.34 -16.73 -9.77
N ASN A 127 8.54 -17.49 -10.52
CA ASN A 127 9.04 -18.35 -11.60
C ASN A 127 9.73 -17.50 -12.69
N PRO A 128 10.70 -18.03 -13.46
CA PRO A 128 11.13 -17.42 -14.72
C PRO A 128 9.92 -17.17 -15.64
N GLY A 129 9.78 -15.95 -16.16
CA GLY A 129 8.59 -15.52 -16.90
C GLY A 129 7.39 -15.13 -16.02
N GLY A 130 7.48 -15.30 -14.72
CA GLY A 130 6.44 -14.93 -13.77
C GLY A 130 6.21 -13.43 -13.67
N LYS A 131 4.99 -13.03 -13.34
CA LYS A 131 4.50 -11.66 -13.42
C LYS A 131 4.43 -10.99 -12.04
N PHE A 132 4.91 -9.75 -11.93
CA PHE A 132 4.71 -8.87 -10.78
C PHE A 132 3.78 -7.73 -11.16
N VAL A 133 2.64 -7.59 -10.47
CA VAL A 133 1.68 -6.51 -10.68
C VAL A 133 1.44 -5.78 -9.37
N ALA A 134 1.72 -4.48 -9.34
CA ALA A 134 1.57 -3.70 -8.13
C ALA A 134 1.00 -2.30 -8.38
N GLU A 135 0.24 -1.81 -7.39
CA GLU A 135 -0.18 -0.42 -7.31
C GLU A 135 0.02 0.13 -5.90
N PHE A 136 0.67 1.29 -5.79
CA PHE A 136 0.92 1.95 -4.51
C PHE A 136 1.13 3.46 -4.70
N GLY A 137 1.33 4.21 -3.61
CA GLY A 137 1.59 5.65 -3.69
C GLY A 137 2.88 5.94 -4.47
N GLY A 138 2.79 6.74 -5.52
CA GLY A 138 3.95 7.20 -6.30
C GLY A 138 4.32 8.64 -5.97
N LYS A 139 5.30 9.19 -6.70
CA LYS A 139 5.80 10.56 -6.51
C LYS A 139 4.66 11.58 -6.57
N GLY A 140 4.57 12.40 -5.52
CA GLY A 140 3.50 13.40 -5.37
C GLY A 140 2.20 12.88 -4.73
N ASN A 141 2.17 11.62 -4.28
CA ASN A 141 1.00 11.07 -3.57
C ASN A 141 0.78 11.82 -2.25
N VAL A 142 -0.44 12.29 -2.01
CA VAL A 142 -0.88 13.08 -0.84
C VAL A 142 0.03 14.28 -0.52
N GLN A 143 0.62 14.86 -1.56
CA GLN A 143 1.63 15.91 -1.41
C GLN A 143 1.05 17.19 -0.78
N LYS A 144 -0.21 17.54 -1.08
CA LYS A 144 -0.87 18.69 -0.48
C LYS A 144 -1.08 18.47 1.02
N ILE A 145 -1.51 17.28 1.41
CA ILE A 145 -1.73 16.93 2.82
C ILE A 145 -0.40 16.97 3.60
N VAL A 146 0.64 16.30 3.07
CA VAL A 146 1.96 16.30 3.69
C VAL A 146 2.52 17.72 3.81
N GLY A 147 2.50 18.50 2.73
CA GLY A 147 3.01 19.87 2.72
C GLY A 147 2.27 20.80 3.68
N ALA A 148 0.95 20.61 3.86
CA ALA A 148 0.19 21.39 4.84
C ALA A 148 0.60 21.03 6.28
N VAL A 149 0.81 19.75 6.59
CA VAL A 149 1.30 19.33 7.91
C VAL A 149 2.69 19.89 8.18
N GLU A 150 3.60 19.79 7.21
CA GLU A 150 4.97 20.33 7.30
C GLU A 150 4.96 21.85 7.53
N THR A 151 4.11 22.57 6.80
CA THR A 151 3.93 24.01 6.96
C THR A 151 3.42 24.38 8.36
N VAL A 152 2.37 23.70 8.82
CA VAL A 152 1.75 23.96 10.14
C VAL A 152 2.72 23.63 11.28
N ARG A 153 3.47 22.53 11.15
CA ARG A 153 4.47 22.10 12.13
C ARG A 153 5.80 22.87 12.03
N GLN A 154 6.01 23.64 10.96
CA GLN A 154 7.28 24.29 10.64
C GLN A 154 8.45 23.30 10.60
N GLN A 155 8.19 22.10 10.09
CA GLN A 155 9.14 20.99 10.03
C GLN A 155 9.00 20.27 8.69
N GLY A 156 10.08 20.17 7.92
CA GLY A 156 10.12 19.45 6.65
C GLY A 156 10.50 17.99 6.79
N ASN A 157 10.37 17.24 5.69
CA ASN A 157 10.73 15.82 5.58
C ASN A 157 9.98 14.90 6.56
N LEU A 158 8.72 15.17 6.78
CA LEU A 158 7.89 14.38 7.69
C LEU A 158 7.32 13.11 7.04
N SER A 159 7.37 12.98 5.70
CA SER A 159 6.77 11.84 5.00
C SER A 159 7.42 10.51 5.41
N PRO A 160 6.66 9.59 6.00
CA PRO A 160 7.18 8.28 6.38
C PRO A 160 7.23 7.30 5.21
N TRP A 161 6.57 7.64 4.10
CA TRP A 161 6.35 6.74 2.97
C TRP A 161 7.48 6.80 1.95
N TYR A 162 7.56 5.73 1.15
CA TYR A 162 8.36 5.66 -0.06
C TYR A 162 7.45 5.92 -1.27
N PHE A 163 7.55 7.09 -1.87
CA PHE A 163 6.78 7.49 -3.06
C PHE A 163 7.72 7.71 -4.25
N PRO A 164 8.12 6.67 -4.98
CA PRO A 164 9.05 6.79 -6.09
C PRO A 164 8.39 7.40 -7.33
N SER A 165 9.23 7.98 -8.18
CA SER A 165 8.87 8.27 -9.57
C SER A 165 8.84 6.98 -10.41
N ILE A 166 8.30 7.08 -11.64
CA ILE A 166 8.32 5.99 -12.61
C ILE A 166 9.74 5.48 -12.84
N SER A 167 10.69 6.40 -13.11
CA SER A 167 12.07 6.04 -13.44
C SER A 167 12.80 5.38 -12.25
N GLU A 168 12.62 5.89 -11.03
CA GLU A 168 13.25 5.32 -9.83
C GLU A 168 12.79 3.88 -9.60
N TYR A 169 11.48 3.63 -9.71
CA TYR A 169 10.95 2.29 -9.43
C TYR A 169 11.21 1.30 -10.56
N ALA A 170 11.13 1.74 -11.82
CA ALA A 170 11.48 0.92 -12.97
C ALA A 170 12.96 0.47 -12.93
N GLN A 171 13.89 1.40 -12.68
CA GLN A 171 15.29 1.06 -12.51
C GLN A 171 15.55 0.09 -11.35
N LEU A 172 14.79 0.24 -10.26
CA LEU A 172 14.89 -0.68 -9.13
C LEU A 172 14.47 -2.10 -9.51
N LEU A 173 13.35 -2.26 -10.23
CA LEU A 173 12.86 -3.55 -10.70
C LEU A 173 13.86 -4.20 -11.69
N GLU A 174 14.30 -3.46 -12.70
CA GLU A 174 15.19 -3.97 -13.76
C GLU A 174 16.56 -4.38 -13.23
N ARG A 175 17.11 -3.68 -12.24
CA ARG A 175 18.36 -4.10 -11.55
C ARG A 175 18.26 -5.47 -10.89
N HIS A 176 17.04 -5.93 -10.60
CA HIS A 176 16.80 -7.24 -9.98
C HIS A 176 16.17 -8.26 -10.94
N GLY A 177 16.30 -8.04 -12.26
CA GLY A 177 15.86 -8.99 -13.29
C GLY A 177 14.34 -9.03 -13.51
N LEU A 178 13.65 -7.96 -13.14
CA LEU A 178 12.21 -7.78 -13.37
C LEU A 178 12.03 -6.75 -14.50
N GLU A 179 11.84 -7.19 -15.72
CA GLU A 179 11.63 -6.33 -16.90
C GLU A 179 10.27 -5.60 -16.78
N VAL A 180 10.30 -4.27 -16.82
CA VAL A 180 9.09 -3.46 -16.71
C VAL A 180 8.39 -3.39 -18.06
N THR A 181 7.24 -4.04 -18.18
CA THR A 181 6.42 -4.07 -19.40
C THR A 181 5.32 -3.01 -19.42
N PHE A 182 4.92 -2.52 -18.24
CA PHE A 182 3.96 -1.42 -18.10
C PHE A 182 4.24 -0.64 -16.82
N VAL A 183 4.19 0.69 -16.92
CA VAL A 183 4.22 1.56 -15.75
C VAL A 183 3.41 2.83 -16.02
N ALA A 184 2.64 3.27 -15.02
CA ALA A 184 1.88 4.51 -15.07
C ALA A 184 1.87 5.22 -13.72
N LEU A 185 1.87 6.54 -13.75
CA LEU A 185 1.66 7.38 -12.58
C LEU A 185 0.33 8.13 -12.76
N ILE A 186 -0.67 7.81 -11.94
CA ILE A 186 -2.08 8.15 -12.16
C ILE A 186 -2.56 9.03 -11.01
N ASP A 187 -3.05 10.22 -11.32
CA ASP A 187 -3.75 11.05 -10.34
C ASP A 187 -5.10 10.41 -10.02
N ARG A 188 -5.36 10.23 -8.73
CA ARG A 188 -6.59 9.60 -8.24
C ARG A 188 -7.18 10.39 -7.07
N PRO A 189 -7.78 11.54 -7.34
CA PRO A 189 -8.52 12.26 -6.31
C PRO A 189 -9.54 11.33 -5.66
N THR A 190 -9.48 11.16 -4.35
CA THR A 190 -10.32 10.19 -3.64
C THR A 190 -11.12 10.91 -2.56
N PRO A 191 -12.46 10.87 -2.61
CA PRO A 191 -13.31 11.34 -1.53
C PRO A 191 -12.98 10.63 -0.23
N LEU A 192 -12.95 11.37 0.89
CA LEU A 192 -12.75 10.82 2.21
C LEU A 192 -14.09 10.67 2.91
N ASP A 193 -14.26 9.54 3.58
CA ASP A 193 -15.45 9.31 4.41
C ASP A 193 -15.51 10.29 5.60
N ASP A 194 -16.65 10.31 6.33
CA ASP A 194 -16.90 11.13 7.52
C ASP A 194 -17.04 12.64 7.27
N GLY A 195 -17.33 13.06 6.02
CA GLY A 195 -17.67 14.44 5.68
C GLY A 195 -16.66 15.46 6.18
N ASP A 196 -17.07 16.39 7.04
CA ASP A 196 -16.22 17.45 7.56
C ASP A 196 -15.00 16.94 8.37
N ARG A 197 -15.11 15.76 9.01
CA ARG A 197 -14.03 15.14 9.78
C ARG A 197 -13.11 14.23 8.96
N GLY A 198 -13.38 14.05 7.68
CA GLY A 198 -12.67 13.09 6.83
C GLY A 198 -11.16 13.28 6.82
N LEU A 199 -10.67 14.52 6.70
CA LEU A 199 -9.22 14.79 6.70
C LEU A 199 -8.56 14.50 8.05
N ALA A 200 -9.19 14.91 9.16
CA ALA A 200 -8.66 14.63 10.50
C ALA A 200 -8.62 13.12 10.78
N ASN A 201 -9.65 12.38 10.40
CA ASN A 201 -9.71 10.92 10.56
C ASN A 201 -8.66 10.24 9.68
N TRP A 202 -8.47 10.69 8.44
CA TRP A 202 -7.43 10.21 7.55
C TRP A 202 -6.02 10.42 8.15
N LEU A 203 -5.74 11.62 8.67
CA LEU A 203 -4.45 11.94 9.29
C LEU A 203 -4.20 11.08 10.55
N LYS A 204 -5.21 10.85 11.38
CA LYS A 204 -5.08 9.98 12.57
C LYS A 204 -4.82 8.52 12.18
N MET A 205 -5.39 8.04 11.07
CA MET A 205 -5.28 6.66 10.64
C MET A 205 -4.00 6.39 9.82
N PHE A 206 -3.82 7.11 8.73
CA PHE A 206 -2.71 6.89 7.80
C PHE A 206 -1.52 7.81 8.08
N GLY A 207 -1.78 9.04 8.50
CA GLY A 207 -0.79 10.07 8.75
C GLY A 207 -0.30 10.14 10.19
N SER A 208 -0.52 9.13 11.02
CA SER A 208 -0.14 9.16 12.45
C SER A 208 1.34 9.49 12.68
N GLN A 209 2.22 9.04 11.79
CA GLN A 209 3.64 9.37 11.85
C GLN A 209 3.93 10.84 11.53
N LEU A 210 3.08 11.51 10.72
CA LEU A 210 3.17 12.96 10.49
C LEU A 210 2.85 13.77 11.76
N LEU A 211 2.15 13.16 12.70
CA LEU A 211 1.72 13.74 13.97
C LEU A 211 2.60 13.27 15.15
N ALA A 212 3.60 12.44 14.89
CA ALA A 212 4.46 11.85 15.92
C ALA A 212 5.15 12.94 16.76
N GLY A 213 5.27 12.67 18.08
CA GLY A 213 5.91 13.57 19.03
C GLY A 213 5.05 14.74 19.52
N LEU A 214 3.81 14.87 19.05
CA LEU A 214 2.86 15.88 19.53
C LEU A 214 2.09 15.36 20.74
N SER A 215 1.79 16.27 21.69
CA SER A 215 0.80 15.99 22.74
C SER A 215 -0.61 15.87 22.14
N PRO A 216 -1.59 15.28 22.83
CA PRO A 216 -2.98 15.22 22.37
C PRO A 216 -3.56 16.60 22.02
N ASN A 217 -3.29 17.62 22.84
CA ASN A 217 -3.75 18.99 22.60
C ASN A 217 -3.08 19.65 21.41
N ASP A 218 -1.77 19.42 21.23
CA ASP A 218 -1.04 19.91 20.07
C ASP A 218 -1.51 19.22 18.79
N THR A 219 -1.78 17.92 18.85
CA THR A 219 -2.35 17.13 17.73
C THR A 219 -3.66 17.77 17.26
N GLU A 220 -4.63 18.01 18.14
CA GLU A 220 -5.90 18.64 17.76
C GLU A 220 -5.70 20.06 17.20
N THR A 221 -4.72 20.80 17.73
CA THR A 221 -4.40 22.12 17.22
C THR A 221 -3.79 22.07 15.81
N VAL A 222 -2.86 21.14 15.57
CA VAL A 222 -2.27 20.90 14.24
C VAL A 222 -3.35 20.47 13.24
N LEU A 223 -4.22 19.51 13.61
CA LEU A 223 -5.31 19.06 12.74
C LEU A 223 -6.21 20.21 12.30
N ARG A 224 -6.70 21.03 13.24
CA ARG A 224 -7.54 22.22 12.90
C ARG A 224 -6.82 23.21 11.96
N ARG A 225 -5.53 23.45 12.17
CA ARG A 225 -4.76 24.36 11.31
C ARG A 225 -4.52 23.79 9.93
N VAL A 226 -4.27 22.47 9.81
CA VAL A 226 -4.14 21.76 8.52
C VAL A 226 -5.47 21.79 7.77
N GLU A 227 -6.58 21.50 8.43
CA GLU A 227 -7.92 21.60 7.83
C GLU A 227 -8.21 23.01 7.33
N ALA A 228 -7.96 24.05 8.13
CA ALA A 228 -8.15 25.43 7.71
C ALA A 228 -7.30 25.79 6.48
N HIS A 229 -6.05 25.29 6.43
CA HIS A 229 -5.14 25.54 5.31
C HIS A 229 -5.61 24.86 4.02
N LEU A 230 -6.09 23.62 4.09
CA LEU A 230 -6.46 22.82 2.93
C LEU A 230 -7.93 22.97 2.48
N ARG A 231 -8.79 23.48 3.35
CA ARG A 231 -10.23 23.61 3.09
C ARG A 231 -10.57 24.30 1.77
N PRO A 232 -9.92 25.43 1.37
CA PRO A 232 -10.22 26.08 0.10
C PRO A 232 -9.89 25.26 -1.15
N GLN A 233 -9.05 24.21 -1.03
CA GLN A 233 -8.53 23.44 -2.16
C GLN A 233 -9.04 22.01 -2.21
N MET A 234 -9.42 21.44 -1.07
CA MET A 234 -9.67 20.00 -0.92
C MET A 234 -11.02 19.66 -0.28
N TYR A 235 -11.85 20.66 0.07
CA TYR A 235 -13.18 20.49 0.66
C TYR A 235 -14.23 21.18 -0.20
N ASP A 236 -15.25 20.43 -0.63
CA ASP A 236 -16.29 20.92 -1.55
C ASP A 236 -17.53 21.49 -0.84
N GLY A 237 -17.52 21.57 0.50
CA GLY A 237 -18.65 21.95 1.33
C GLY A 237 -19.37 20.76 1.98
N HIS A 238 -19.08 19.53 1.53
CA HIS A 238 -19.70 18.31 2.03
C HIS A 238 -18.65 17.25 2.45
N GLN A 239 -17.58 17.11 1.67
CA GLN A 239 -16.55 16.11 1.90
C GLN A 239 -15.17 16.60 1.49
N TRP A 240 -14.14 15.98 2.06
CA TRP A 240 -12.75 16.16 1.67
C TRP A 240 -12.39 15.23 0.51
N THR A 241 -11.48 15.69 -0.36
CA THR A 241 -10.92 14.86 -1.42
C THR A 241 -9.39 14.81 -1.27
N ALA A 242 -8.84 13.62 -0.99
CA ALA A 242 -7.40 13.43 -0.87
C ALA A 242 -6.73 13.40 -2.26
N ASP A 243 -5.56 14.03 -2.36
CA ASP A 243 -4.75 14.11 -3.58
C ASP A 243 -3.88 12.85 -3.77
N TYR A 244 -4.52 11.68 -3.86
CA TYR A 244 -3.79 10.45 -4.16
C TYR A 244 -3.19 10.47 -5.56
N ARG A 245 -1.97 9.92 -5.63
CA ARG A 245 -1.29 9.67 -6.90
C ARG A 245 -0.65 8.30 -6.87
N ARG A 246 -1.11 7.41 -7.74
CA ARG A 246 -0.76 5.99 -7.71
C ARG A 246 0.24 5.64 -8.80
N LEU A 247 1.30 4.95 -8.41
CA LEU A 247 2.19 4.28 -9.32
C LEU A 247 1.70 2.86 -9.51
N ARG A 248 1.42 2.49 -10.76
CA ARG A 248 1.00 1.16 -11.19
C ARG A 248 2.06 0.57 -12.07
N VAL A 249 2.41 -0.69 -11.85
CA VAL A 249 3.48 -1.36 -12.59
C VAL A 249 3.14 -2.80 -12.90
N VAL A 250 3.57 -3.26 -14.07
CA VAL A 250 3.67 -4.67 -14.46
C VAL A 250 5.11 -4.94 -14.83
N ALA A 251 5.70 -5.95 -14.23
CA ALA A 251 7.04 -6.42 -14.56
C ALA A 251 7.06 -7.95 -14.69
N VAL A 252 7.97 -8.46 -15.53
CA VAL A 252 8.11 -9.89 -15.79
C VAL A 252 9.51 -10.33 -15.41
N LYS A 253 9.64 -11.44 -14.68
CA LYS A 253 10.94 -12.00 -14.34
C LYS A 253 11.61 -12.57 -15.58
N GLN A 254 12.82 -12.10 -15.88
CA GLN A 254 13.60 -12.57 -17.04
C GLN A 254 13.94 -14.06 -16.90
N THR A 255 13.92 -14.76 -18.06
CA THR A 255 14.30 -16.18 -18.19
C THR A 255 15.79 -16.24 -18.56
N HIS A 256 16.67 -16.19 -17.57
CA HIS A 256 18.11 -16.40 -17.79
C HIS A 256 18.53 -17.77 -17.30
#